data_4fc35a14c5fef3e2830e6363277c2ca2
#
_entry.id   4fc35a14c5fef3e2830e6363277c2ca2
#
_cell.length_a   1.000
_cell.length_b   1.000
_cell.length_c   1.000
_cell.angle_alpha   90.00
_cell.angle_beta   90.00
_cell.angle_gamma   90.00
#
_symmetry.space_group_name_H-M   'P 1'
#
loop_
_entity.id
_entity.type
_entity.pdbx_description
1 polymer ?
#
loop_
_entity_poly.entity_id
_entity_poly.type
_entity_poly.pdbx_seq_one_letter_code
_entity_poly.pdbx_strand_id
1 'polypeptide(L)'
;MVFKTHHQYLFLFLLFMTNYVHAKDELGLNKFEPILKNQAGWFSVGIRSTMNVFSDDGFGIGAGGQFRVQLNNRVNTDWFADYIVVNNDNIARSEYLHIGWSVLFYPVKKWQYPRYKVQPFLLAGHCFDYNKKTILSDPGISKHRWGAAVQMGLGSHFHLSERFDLTVMVQYMIHLTKELEVERNEENKYEIEIEKGSALEGHLLCTLSLNYKIAKLWKR
;
A
#
# COMPACT_ATOMS: atom_id res chain seq x y z
N MET A 1 8.11 -4.96 27.09
CA MET A 1 8.46 -6.37 26.82
C MET A 1 7.42 -7.00 25.86
N VAL A 2 7.19 -6.39 24.68
CA VAL A 2 6.11 -6.77 23.73
C VAL A 2 6.68 -7.17 22.34
N PHE A 3 7.97 -7.11 22.11
CA PHE A 3 8.59 -7.31 20.78
C PHE A 3 8.74 -8.78 20.32
N LYS A 4 8.32 -9.79 21.10
CA LYS A 4 8.60 -11.21 20.80
C LYS A 4 7.54 -11.92 19.93
N THR A 5 6.35 -11.38 19.73
CA THR A 5 5.24 -12.08 19.07
C THR A 5 5.15 -11.84 17.56
N HIS A 6 5.64 -10.72 17.03
CA HIS A 6 5.49 -10.38 15.62
C HIS A 6 6.35 -11.21 14.65
N HIS A 7 7.53 -11.66 15.10
CA HIS A 7 8.39 -12.52 14.27
C HIS A 7 7.80 -13.91 14.02
N GLN A 8 6.97 -14.42 14.92
CA GLN A 8 6.34 -15.75 14.75
C GLN A 8 5.28 -15.74 13.65
N TYR A 9 4.49 -14.66 13.50
CA TYR A 9 3.47 -14.55 12.45
C TYR A 9 4.09 -14.34 11.06
N LEU A 10 5.16 -13.59 10.95
CA LEU A 10 5.91 -13.43 9.71
C LEU A 10 6.55 -14.76 9.27
N PHE A 11 7.09 -15.53 10.21
CA PHE A 11 7.67 -16.83 9.92
C PHE A 11 6.62 -17.86 9.51
N LEU A 12 5.45 -17.88 10.17
CA LEU A 12 4.30 -18.71 9.80
C LEU A 12 3.75 -18.35 8.41
N PHE A 13 3.68 -17.08 8.07
CA PHE A 13 3.24 -16.62 6.73
C PHE A 13 4.23 -17.06 5.65
N LEU A 14 5.54 -16.93 5.88
CA LEU A 14 6.57 -17.42 4.97
C LEU A 14 6.55 -18.94 4.82
N LEU A 15 6.33 -19.67 5.91
CA LEU A 15 6.22 -21.13 5.92
C LEU A 15 4.97 -21.62 5.18
N PHE A 16 3.85 -20.89 5.29
CA PHE A 16 2.62 -21.19 4.54
C PHE A 16 2.81 -20.95 3.04
N MET A 17 3.52 -19.90 2.65
CA MET A 17 3.87 -19.62 1.26
C MET A 17 4.80 -20.66 0.66
N THR A 18 5.80 -21.15 1.39
CA THR A 18 6.73 -22.19 0.92
C THR A 18 6.05 -23.54 0.73
N ASN A 19 5.18 -23.95 1.66
CA ASN A 19 4.41 -25.20 1.54
C ASN A 19 3.38 -25.15 0.40
N TYR A 20 2.78 -23.99 0.13
CA TYR A 20 1.85 -23.83 -1.00
C TYR A 20 2.57 -23.95 -2.36
N VAL A 21 3.82 -23.55 -2.45
CA VAL A 21 4.64 -23.70 -3.66
C VAL A 21 5.02 -25.17 -3.88
N HIS A 22 5.41 -25.91 -2.83
CA HIS A 22 5.81 -27.33 -2.95
C HIS A 22 4.63 -28.27 -3.29
N ALA A 23 3.45 -28.04 -2.74
CA ALA A 23 2.27 -28.88 -3.00
C ALA A 23 1.81 -28.88 -4.46
N LYS A 24 2.23 -27.94 -5.28
CA LYS A 24 1.84 -27.82 -6.69
C LYS A 24 2.74 -28.61 -7.66
N ASP A 25 3.95 -28.91 -7.28
CA ASP A 25 4.89 -29.67 -8.14
C ASP A 25 4.57 -31.16 -8.17
N GLU A 26 3.94 -31.71 -7.12
CA GLU A 26 3.57 -33.13 -7.05
C GLU A 26 2.30 -33.51 -7.84
N LEU A 27 1.46 -32.56 -8.23
CA LEU A 27 0.17 -32.81 -8.88
C LEU A 27 0.24 -32.97 -10.42
N GLY A 28 1.40 -33.20 -11.02
CA GLY A 28 1.56 -33.70 -12.38
C GLY A 28 0.79 -32.97 -13.50
N LEU A 29 0.45 -31.70 -13.32
CA LEU A 29 -0.34 -30.88 -14.27
C LEU A 29 0.51 -30.29 -15.41
N ASN A 30 1.56 -30.98 -15.80
CA ASN A 30 2.47 -30.60 -16.87
C ASN A 30 2.02 -31.18 -18.22
N LYS A 31 1.02 -30.59 -18.89
CA LYS A 31 0.82 -30.96 -20.31
C LYS A 31 0.32 -29.88 -21.26
N PHE A 32 0.07 -28.66 -20.83
CA PHE A 32 -0.10 -27.53 -21.76
C PHE A 32 0.66 -26.34 -21.21
N GLU A 33 1.81 -26.01 -21.78
CA GLU A 33 2.40 -24.69 -21.57
C GLU A 33 1.50 -23.66 -22.27
N PRO A 34 0.64 -22.93 -21.56
CA PRO A 34 -0.09 -21.85 -22.19
C PRO A 34 0.97 -20.83 -22.64
N ILE A 35 0.96 -20.48 -23.92
CA ILE A 35 1.78 -19.41 -24.48
C ILE A 35 1.51 -18.18 -23.59
N LEU A 36 2.56 -17.74 -22.90
CA LEU A 36 2.47 -16.57 -22.01
C LEU A 36 2.05 -15.36 -22.84
N LYS A 37 0.77 -14.97 -22.73
CA LYS A 37 0.26 -13.78 -23.43
C LYS A 37 1.04 -12.56 -22.92
N ASN A 38 1.59 -11.78 -23.86
CA ASN A 38 2.24 -10.52 -23.50
C ASN A 38 1.25 -9.59 -22.79
N GLN A 39 1.55 -9.25 -21.54
CA GLN A 39 0.72 -8.39 -20.69
C GLN A 39 1.01 -6.89 -20.90
N ALA A 40 2.06 -6.54 -21.67
CA ALA A 40 2.41 -5.14 -21.94
C ALA A 40 1.24 -4.38 -22.58
N GLY A 41 1.09 -3.13 -22.18
CA GLY A 41 0.08 -2.23 -22.70
C GLY A 41 -1.27 -2.27 -21.97
N TRP A 42 -1.53 -3.19 -21.05
CA TRP A 42 -2.78 -3.16 -20.32
C TRP A 42 -2.88 -1.93 -19.43
N PHE A 43 -4.00 -1.22 -19.58
CA PHE A 43 -4.44 -0.14 -18.71
C PHE A 43 -5.61 -0.64 -17.87
N SER A 44 -5.52 -0.43 -16.55
CA SER A 44 -6.56 -0.81 -15.61
C SER A 44 -6.85 0.33 -14.65
N VAL A 45 -8.09 0.35 -14.15
CA VAL A 45 -8.52 1.23 -13.06
C VAL A 45 -8.99 0.36 -11.90
N GLY A 46 -8.93 0.90 -10.69
CA GLY A 46 -9.33 0.17 -9.50
C GLY A 46 -9.74 1.08 -8.36
N ILE A 47 -10.48 0.50 -7.44
CA ILE A 47 -10.75 1.05 -6.12
C ILE A 47 -9.81 0.39 -5.12
N ARG A 48 -9.44 1.12 -4.08
CA ARG A 48 -8.55 0.61 -3.04
C ARG A 48 -9.04 1.01 -1.65
N SER A 49 -8.79 0.13 -0.69
CA SER A 49 -8.95 0.39 0.73
C SER A 49 -7.58 0.23 1.39
N THR A 50 -7.20 1.21 2.17
CA THR A 50 -5.89 1.26 2.82
C THR A 50 -6.08 1.32 4.31
N MET A 51 -5.42 0.42 5.03
CA MET A 51 -5.27 0.42 6.47
C MET A 51 -3.87 0.90 6.80
N ASN A 52 -3.79 1.84 7.72
CA ASN A 52 -2.54 2.46 8.14
C ASN A 52 -2.31 2.19 9.63
N VAL A 53 -1.10 1.78 9.94
CA VAL A 53 -0.63 1.59 11.32
C VAL A 53 0.50 2.58 11.56
N PHE A 54 0.15 3.68 12.22
CA PHE A 54 1.13 4.66 12.70
C PHE A 54 1.72 4.17 14.02
N SER A 55 2.98 4.49 14.28
CA SER A 55 3.63 4.15 15.55
C SER A 55 2.99 4.87 16.72
N ASP A 56 2.68 6.14 16.57
CA ASP A 56 2.26 7.04 17.64
C ASP A 56 0.80 7.53 17.50
N ASP A 57 0.31 7.65 16.28
CA ASP A 57 -1.03 8.17 15.97
C ASP A 57 -2.13 7.09 15.95
N GLY A 58 -1.77 5.80 16.05
CA GLY A 58 -2.72 4.70 16.13
C GLY A 58 -3.11 4.11 14.77
N PHE A 59 -4.36 3.68 14.64
CA PHE A 59 -4.88 2.95 13.48
C PHE A 59 -5.76 3.85 12.61
N GLY A 60 -5.49 3.85 11.29
CA GLY A 60 -6.28 4.57 10.30
C GLY A 60 -6.88 3.68 9.24
N ILE A 61 -8.03 4.08 8.72
CA ILE A 61 -8.68 3.45 7.57
C ILE A 61 -8.93 4.49 6.50
N GLY A 62 -8.68 4.10 5.26
CA GLY A 62 -8.88 4.94 4.11
C GLY A 62 -9.46 4.22 2.91
N ALA A 63 -9.90 5.01 1.96
CA ALA A 63 -10.34 4.56 0.66
C ALA A 63 -9.76 5.46 -0.42
N GLY A 64 -9.61 4.90 -1.62
CA GLY A 64 -9.03 5.62 -2.73
C GLY A 64 -9.29 4.97 -4.08
N GLY A 65 -8.62 5.51 -5.07
CA GLY A 65 -8.64 5.00 -6.43
C GLY A 65 -7.24 4.84 -6.98
N GLN A 66 -7.11 4.02 -8.00
CA GLN A 66 -5.86 3.83 -8.70
C GLN A 66 -6.06 3.55 -10.19
N PHE A 67 -5.03 3.86 -10.96
CA PHE A 67 -4.90 3.31 -12.30
C PHE A 67 -3.52 2.68 -12.48
N ARG A 68 -3.45 1.70 -13.34
CA ARG A 68 -2.27 0.88 -13.55
C ARG A 68 -1.95 0.79 -15.03
N VAL A 69 -0.67 0.88 -15.36
CA VAL A 69 -0.17 0.70 -16.73
C VAL A 69 0.88 -0.40 -16.73
N GLN A 70 0.57 -1.52 -17.38
CA GLN A 70 1.50 -2.64 -17.52
C GLN A 70 2.54 -2.32 -18.60
N LEU A 71 3.75 -1.95 -18.22
CA LEU A 71 4.81 -1.57 -19.15
C LEU A 71 5.38 -2.78 -19.92
N ASN A 72 5.58 -3.87 -19.20
CA ASN A 72 5.99 -5.16 -19.77
C ASN A 72 5.59 -6.32 -18.85
N ASN A 73 6.00 -7.54 -19.19
CA ASN A 73 5.65 -8.72 -18.40
C ASN A 73 6.27 -8.74 -16.99
N ARG A 74 7.24 -7.88 -16.69
CA ARG A 74 7.93 -7.83 -15.39
C ARG A 74 7.81 -6.50 -14.66
N VAL A 75 7.29 -5.47 -15.32
CA VAL A 75 7.21 -4.12 -14.74
C VAL A 75 5.83 -3.53 -14.99
N ASN A 76 5.28 -3.01 -13.94
CA ASN A 76 4.01 -2.29 -13.93
C ASN A 76 4.17 -0.97 -13.19
N THR A 77 3.26 -0.02 -13.43
CA THR A 77 3.19 1.23 -12.66
C THR A 77 1.78 1.39 -12.13
N ASP A 78 1.66 1.66 -10.82
CA ASP A 78 0.42 2.02 -10.15
C ASP A 78 0.45 3.51 -9.78
N TRP A 79 -0.59 4.22 -10.16
CA TRP A 79 -0.84 5.61 -9.80
C TRP A 79 -2.08 5.64 -8.90
N PHE A 80 -2.00 6.31 -7.78
CA PHE A 80 -3.03 6.21 -6.76
C PHE A 80 -3.31 7.53 -6.06
N ALA A 81 -4.51 7.62 -5.50
CA ALA A 81 -4.90 8.64 -4.54
C ALA A 81 -5.71 7.97 -3.42
N ASP A 82 -5.27 8.15 -2.17
CA ASP A 82 -5.90 7.59 -0.98
C ASP A 82 -6.25 8.71 0.01
N TYR A 83 -7.45 8.65 0.56
CA TYR A 83 -7.86 9.48 1.69
C TYR A 83 -7.99 8.58 2.93
N ILE A 84 -7.24 8.89 3.99
CA ILE A 84 -7.12 8.08 5.20
C ILE A 84 -7.49 8.96 6.39
N VAL A 85 -8.25 8.42 7.32
CA VAL A 85 -8.64 9.09 8.56
C VAL A 85 -8.13 8.29 9.74
N VAL A 86 -7.53 9.00 10.70
CA VAL A 86 -7.02 8.46 11.96
C VAL A 86 -7.65 9.26 13.10
N ASN A 87 -8.16 8.58 14.10
CA ASN A 87 -8.61 9.22 15.34
C ASN A 87 -7.59 8.92 16.45
N ASN A 88 -6.96 9.97 16.96
CA ASN A 88 -5.92 9.86 17.97
C ASN A 88 -6.57 10.03 19.34
N ASP A 89 -6.79 8.93 20.05
CA ASP A 89 -7.28 8.86 21.45
C ASP A 89 -8.49 9.76 21.76
N ASN A 90 -9.35 10.07 20.80
CA ASN A 90 -10.45 11.03 20.91
C ASN A 90 -10.00 12.48 21.25
N ILE A 91 -8.74 12.80 21.10
CA ILE A 91 -8.17 14.14 21.32
C ILE A 91 -8.12 14.90 19.99
N ALA A 92 -7.60 14.25 18.96
CA ALA A 92 -7.44 14.83 17.64
C ALA A 92 -7.87 13.87 16.53
N ARG A 93 -8.18 14.45 15.37
CA ARG A 93 -8.42 13.72 14.13
C ARG A 93 -7.39 14.14 13.11
N SER A 94 -6.71 13.16 12.53
CA SER A 94 -5.77 13.34 11.41
C SER A 94 -6.41 12.86 10.12
N GLU A 95 -6.32 13.67 9.08
CA GLU A 95 -6.79 13.39 7.73
C GLU A 95 -5.59 13.43 6.78
N TYR A 96 -5.33 12.31 6.09
CA TYR A 96 -4.23 12.19 5.15
C TYR A 96 -4.75 12.02 3.73
N LEU A 97 -4.16 12.74 2.79
CA LEU A 97 -4.37 12.54 1.37
C LEU A 97 -3.01 12.18 0.74
N HIS A 98 -2.88 10.96 0.28
CA HIS A 98 -1.70 10.47 -0.42
C HIS A 98 -1.98 10.42 -1.92
N ILE A 99 -1.21 11.14 -2.72
CA ILE A 99 -1.28 11.10 -4.18
C ILE A 99 0.09 10.73 -4.71
N GLY A 100 0.20 9.57 -5.36
CA GLY A 100 1.52 9.08 -5.75
C GLY A 100 1.51 8.00 -6.82
N TRP A 101 2.69 7.43 -7.01
CA TRP A 101 2.89 6.32 -7.92
C TRP A 101 3.94 5.35 -7.39
N SER A 102 3.86 4.11 -7.86
CA SER A 102 4.80 3.04 -7.56
C SER A 102 5.14 2.25 -8.80
N VAL A 103 6.37 1.78 -8.87
CA VAL A 103 6.79 0.76 -9.82
C VAL A 103 6.65 -0.60 -9.15
N LEU A 104 5.99 -1.53 -9.82
CA LEU A 104 5.83 -2.91 -9.39
C LEU A 104 6.74 -3.79 -10.25
N PHE A 105 7.57 -4.57 -9.60
CA PHE A 105 8.49 -5.51 -10.23
C PHE A 105 8.09 -6.95 -9.92
N TYR A 106 7.92 -7.77 -10.97
CA TYR A 106 7.59 -9.19 -10.86
C TYR A 106 8.86 -10.03 -10.95
N PRO A 107 9.40 -10.53 -9.82
CA PRO A 107 10.68 -11.23 -9.80
C PRO A 107 10.64 -12.57 -10.54
N VAL A 108 9.50 -13.26 -10.50
CA VAL A 108 9.36 -14.60 -11.05
C VAL A 108 8.70 -14.55 -12.44
N LYS A 109 9.48 -14.65 -13.50
CA LYS A 109 9.02 -14.59 -14.90
C LYS A 109 7.94 -15.62 -15.24
N LYS A 110 7.97 -16.80 -14.62
CA LYS A 110 7.02 -17.88 -14.86
C LYS A 110 5.66 -17.65 -14.21
N TRP A 111 5.56 -16.79 -13.19
CA TRP A 111 4.33 -16.55 -12.45
C TRP A 111 3.47 -15.46 -13.09
N GLN A 112 3.11 -15.68 -14.35
CA GLN A 112 2.27 -14.76 -15.11
C GLN A 112 0.94 -15.42 -15.46
N TYR A 113 -0.11 -14.61 -15.46
CA TYR A 113 -1.43 -15.03 -15.94
C TYR A 113 -1.38 -15.34 -17.45
N PRO A 114 -2.02 -16.39 -17.97
CA PRO A 114 -3.01 -17.23 -17.29
C PRO A 114 -2.46 -18.46 -16.56
N ARG A 115 -1.15 -18.70 -16.62
CA ARG A 115 -0.54 -19.91 -16.04
C ARG A 115 -0.75 -19.99 -14.52
N TYR A 116 -0.58 -18.85 -13.83
CA TYR A 116 -0.78 -18.74 -12.39
C TYR A 116 -1.79 -17.66 -12.06
N LYS A 117 -2.67 -17.95 -11.12
CA LYS A 117 -3.67 -16.98 -10.63
C LYS A 117 -3.09 -16.00 -9.62
N VAL A 118 -1.95 -16.33 -9.03
CA VAL A 118 -1.26 -15.52 -8.03
C VAL A 118 0.05 -14.99 -8.60
N GLN A 119 0.27 -13.70 -8.53
CA GLN A 119 1.44 -13.03 -9.09
C GLN A 119 2.05 -12.08 -8.06
N PRO A 120 3.09 -12.52 -7.31
CA PRO A 120 3.77 -11.67 -6.34
C PRO A 120 4.62 -10.60 -7.02
N PHE A 121 4.80 -9.49 -6.32
CA PHE A 121 5.62 -8.37 -6.76
C PHE A 121 6.32 -7.68 -5.60
N LEU A 122 7.39 -6.97 -5.93
CA LEU A 122 8.01 -5.95 -5.11
C LEU A 122 7.59 -4.59 -5.63
N LEU A 123 7.46 -3.62 -4.75
CA LEU A 123 7.13 -2.25 -5.15
C LEU A 123 8.07 -1.24 -4.50
N ALA A 124 8.29 -0.14 -5.21
CA ALA A 124 8.92 1.07 -4.71
C ALA A 124 8.30 2.29 -5.41
N GLY A 125 8.19 3.39 -4.69
CA GLY A 125 7.57 4.58 -5.23
C GLY A 125 7.67 5.78 -4.30
N HIS A 126 6.91 6.82 -4.65
CA HIS A 126 6.77 8.01 -3.82
C HIS A 126 5.37 8.59 -3.93
N CYS A 127 5.01 9.44 -2.98
CA CYS A 127 3.79 10.20 -3.02
C CYS A 127 3.98 11.62 -2.48
N PHE A 128 3.08 12.51 -2.88
CA PHE A 128 2.78 13.72 -2.17
C PHE A 128 1.85 13.39 -1.01
N ASP A 129 2.13 13.94 0.14
CA ASP A 129 1.44 13.69 1.38
C ASP A 129 0.87 15.00 1.92
N TYR A 130 -0.46 15.08 1.98
CA TYR A 130 -1.16 16.16 2.66
C TYR A 130 -1.71 15.62 3.98
N ASN A 131 -1.35 16.26 5.08
CA ASN A 131 -1.86 15.94 6.41
C ASN A 131 -2.57 17.16 6.99
N LYS A 132 -3.80 16.96 7.50
CA LYS A 132 -4.55 17.93 8.29
C LYS A 132 -4.89 17.30 9.64
N LYS A 133 -4.47 17.96 10.72
CA LYS A 133 -4.78 17.56 12.09
C LYS A 133 -5.72 18.59 12.71
N THR A 134 -6.75 18.12 13.41
CA THR A 134 -7.81 18.97 14.02
C THR A 134 -8.06 18.48 15.44
N ILE A 135 -8.13 19.38 16.40
CA ILE A 135 -8.46 19.05 17.80
C ILE A 135 -9.97 18.87 17.94
N LEU A 136 -10.40 17.73 18.49
CA LEU A 136 -11.83 17.39 18.58
C LEU A 136 -12.59 18.23 19.60
N SER A 137 -11.93 18.65 20.69
CA SER A 137 -12.54 19.51 21.71
C SER A 137 -12.72 20.96 21.25
N ASP A 138 -11.91 21.42 20.29
CA ASP A 138 -12.00 22.74 19.67
C ASP A 138 -11.66 22.64 18.17
N PRO A 139 -12.64 22.37 17.30
CA PRO A 139 -12.42 22.24 15.86
C PRO A 139 -11.89 23.51 15.17
N GLY A 140 -11.91 24.66 15.83
CA GLY A 140 -11.26 25.89 15.37
C GLY A 140 -9.73 25.77 15.35
N ILE A 141 -9.17 24.88 16.17
CA ILE A 141 -7.74 24.60 16.20
C ILE A 141 -7.45 23.48 15.20
N SER A 142 -6.97 23.87 14.03
CA SER A 142 -6.54 22.93 12.99
C SER A 142 -5.28 23.43 12.31
N LYS A 143 -4.39 22.51 11.97
CA LYS A 143 -3.19 22.77 11.15
C LYS A 143 -3.13 21.76 10.00
N HIS A 144 -2.50 22.16 8.93
CA HIS A 144 -2.22 21.29 7.79
C HIS A 144 -0.81 21.49 7.28
N ARG A 145 -0.29 20.46 6.62
CA ARG A 145 1.01 20.50 5.94
C ARG A 145 0.98 19.72 4.63
N TRP A 146 1.88 20.10 3.75
CA TRP A 146 2.24 19.32 2.58
C TRP A 146 3.62 18.73 2.77
N GLY A 147 3.79 17.51 2.29
CA GLY A 147 5.04 16.80 2.35
C GLY A 147 5.22 15.88 1.16
N ALA A 148 6.30 15.13 1.21
CA ALA A 148 6.58 14.03 0.31
C ALA A 148 6.95 12.82 1.15
N ALA A 149 6.64 11.63 0.62
CA ALA A 149 7.03 10.37 1.22
C ALA A 149 7.56 9.42 0.15
N VAL A 150 8.47 8.54 0.55
CA VAL A 150 8.94 7.41 -0.25
C VAL A 150 8.39 6.13 0.33
N GLN A 151 8.13 5.16 -0.52
CA GLN A 151 7.53 3.90 -0.09
C GLN A 151 8.18 2.70 -0.77
N MET A 152 8.25 1.60 -0.03
CA MET A 152 8.68 0.31 -0.55
C MET A 152 7.85 -0.80 0.09
N GLY A 153 7.71 -1.91 -0.61
CA GLY A 153 6.91 -2.99 -0.09
C GLY A 153 6.83 -4.19 -1.01
N LEU A 154 5.89 -5.04 -0.70
CA LEU A 154 5.61 -6.26 -1.44
C LEU A 154 4.10 -6.52 -1.49
N GLY A 155 3.69 -7.31 -2.47
CA GLY A 155 2.29 -7.66 -2.60
C GLY A 155 2.08 -8.81 -3.58
N SER A 156 0.82 -9.09 -3.83
CA SER A 156 0.42 -10.11 -4.80
C SER A 156 -0.88 -9.72 -5.51
N HIS A 157 -0.92 -9.97 -6.80
CA HIS A 157 -2.16 -9.94 -7.57
C HIS A 157 -2.77 -11.32 -7.59
N PHE A 158 -4.07 -11.37 -7.33
CA PHE A 158 -4.92 -12.56 -7.46
C PHE A 158 -5.82 -12.35 -8.68
N HIS A 159 -5.48 -12.99 -9.79
CA HIS A 159 -6.25 -12.87 -11.02
C HIS A 159 -7.56 -13.64 -10.92
N LEU A 160 -8.66 -12.93 -10.72
CA LEU A 160 -10.01 -13.49 -10.62
C LEU A 160 -10.52 -13.88 -12.01
N SER A 161 -10.20 -13.08 -13.02
CA SER A 161 -10.51 -13.34 -14.43
C SER A 161 -9.46 -12.70 -15.35
N GLU A 162 -9.65 -12.74 -16.67
CA GLU A 162 -8.78 -12.05 -17.63
C GLU A 162 -8.76 -10.54 -17.42
N ARG A 163 -9.84 -9.96 -16.90
CA ARG A 163 -10.00 -8.52 -16.72
C ARG A 163 -9.99 -8.04 -15.28
N PHE A 164 -10.29 -8.92 -14.32
CA PHE A 164 -10.35 -8.55 -12.90
C PHE A 164 -9.19 -9.14 -12.13
N ASP A 165 -8.52 -8.33 -11.34
CA ASP A 165 -7.57 -8.76 -10.33
C ASP A 165 -7.83 -8.11 -8.98
N LEU A 166 -7.69 -8.91 -7.92
CA LEU A 166 -7.61 -8.46 -6.54
C LEU A 166 -6.13 -8.31 -6.19
N THR A 167 -5.76 -7.22 -5.57
CA THR A 167 -4.38 -6.97 -5.13
C THR A 167 -4.34 -6.77 -3.64
N VAL A 168 -3.42 -7.48 -2.98
CA VAL A 168 -3.08 -7.28 -1.57
C VAL A 168 -1.62 -6.83 -1.52
N MET A 169 -1.34 -5.75 -0.83
CA MET A 169 0.03 -5.26 -0.66
C MET A 169 0.26 -4.72 0.74
N VAL A 170 1.50 -4.84 1.18
CA VAL A 170 2.03 -4.25 2.41
C VAL A 170 3.22 -3.40 2.02
N GLN A 171 3.22 -2.16 2.45
CA GLN A 171 4.27 -1.20 2.14
C GLN A 171 4.65 -0.40 3.38
N TYR A 172 5.92 -0.08 3.48
CA TYR A 172 6.44 0.84 4.47
C TYR A 172 6.66 2.19 3.80
N MET A 173 6.06 3.23 4.36
CA MET A 173 6.15 4.61 3.89
C MET A 173 6.97 5.41 4.86
N ILE A 174 7.91 6.21 4.35
CA ILE A 174 8.76 7.10 5.13
C ILE A 174 8.46 8.53 4.68
N HIS A 175 7.96 9.35 5.59
CA HIS A 175 7.76 10.78 5.36
C HIS A 175 9.11 11.51 5.34
N LEU A 176 9.24 12.45 4.43
CA LEU A 176 10.45 13.29 4.27
C LEU A 176 10.26 14.67 4.93
N THR A 177 9.12 14.88 5.58
CA THR A 177 8.75 16.12 6.28
C THR A 177 8.30 15.79 7.69
N LYS A 178 8.59 16.72 8.62
CA LYS A 178 8.17 16.60 10.02
C LYS A 178 6.65 16.51 10.15
N GLU A 179 6.15 15.74 11.09
CA GLU A 179 4.73 15.56 11.34
C GLU A 179 4.12 16.66 12.22
N LEU A 180 2.79 16.65 12.30
CA LEU A 180 2.03 17.52 13.17
C LEU A 180 1.74 16.76 14.46
N GLU A 181 2.17 17.27 15.60
CA GLU A 181 1.92 16.71 16.92
C GLU A 181 0.92 17.54 17.71
N VAL A 182 0.24 16.88 18.64
CA VAL A 182 -0.65 17.53 19.60
C VAL A 182 0.09 17.63 20.94
N GLU A 183 0.44 18.82 21.31
CA GLU A 183 1.06 19.10 22.63
C GLU A 183 0.08 19.82 23.55
N ARG A 184 0.35 19.77 24.85
CA ARG A 184 -0.37 20.61 25.85
C ARG A 184 0.47 21.81 26.19
N ASN A 185 -0.11 23.01 26.07
CA ASN A 185 0.56 24.23 26.47
C ASN A 185 0.56 24.40 28.02
N GLU A 186 1.22 25.45 28.50
CA GLU A 186 1.30 25.78 29.95
C GLU A 186 -0.07 26.00 30.59
N GLU A 187 -1.08 26.38 29.81
CA GLU A 187 -2.47 26.54 30.27
C GLU A 187 -3.28 25.23 30.26
N ASN A 188 -2.61 24.07 29.98
CA ASN A 188 -3.22 22.74 29.86
C ASN A 188 -4.24 22.63 28.70
N LYS A 189 -4.12 23.48 27.68
CA LYS A 189 -4.89 23.42 26.43
C LYS A 189 -4.13 22.66 25.37
N TYR A 190 -4.85 22.00 24.49
CA TYR A 190 -4.23 21.31 23.35
C TYR A 190 -3.89 22.29 22.23
N GLU A 191 -2.68 22.18 21.71
CA GLU A 191 -2.19 22.91 20.54
C GLU A 191 -1.56 21.93 19.54
N ILE A 192 -1.54 22.34 18.27
CA ILE A 192 -0.91 21.53 17.22
C ILE A 192 0.41 22.20 16.87
N GLU A 193 1.50 21.47 17.05
CA GLU A 193 2.85 21.96 16.68
C GLU A 193 3.45 21.09 15.58
N ILE A 194 4.54 21.58 14.98
CA ILE A 194 5.36 20.78 14.09
C ILE A 194 6.35 20.04 14.98
N GLU A 195 6.42 18.72 14.83
CA GLU A 195 7.31 17.85 15.58
C GLU A 195 8.74 18.40 15.63
N LYS A 196 9.36 18.34 16.81
CA LYS A 196 10.73 18.83 17.05
C LYS A 196 11.80 17.78 16.72
N GLY A 197 11.40 16.54 16.46
CA GLY A 197 12.27 15.38 16.23
C GLY A 197 12.81 15.21 14.81
N SER A 198 13.02 13.95 14.43
CA SER A 198 13.49 13.55 13.09
C SER A 198 12.42 13.78 12.03
N ALA A 199 12.82 14.21 10.84
CA ALA A 199 11.91 14.31 9.70
C ALA A 199 11.60 12.96 9.03
N LEU A 200 12.19 11.85 9.51
CA LEU A 200 12.08 10.52 8.89
C LEU A 200 11.20 9.61 9.74
N GLU A 201 9.92 9.87 9.74
CA GLU A 201 8.95 8.95 10.34
C GLU A 201 8.37 8.00 9.32
N GLY A 202 8.15 6.77 9.73
CA GLY A 202 7.64 5.74 8.85
C GLY A 202 6.49 4.97 9.47
N HIS A 203 5.56 4.57 8.61
CA HIS A 203 4.43 3.77 9.00
C HIS A 203 4.11 2.66 8.00
N LEU A 204 3.38 1.67 8.47
CA LEU A 204 3.00 0.50 7.68
C LEU A 204 1.61 0.72 7.07
N LEU A 205 1.53 0.53 5.75
CA LEU A 205 0.29 0.55 4.99
C LEU A 205 -0.06 -0.85 4.50
N CYS A 206 -1.27 -1.31 4.79
CA CYS A 206 -1.85 -2.51 4.21
C CYS A 206 -2.96 -2.10 3.24
N THR A 207 -2.83 -2.44 1.97
CA THR A 207 -3.80 -2.04 0.94
C THR A 207 -4.42 -3.25 0.27
N LEU A 208 -5.74 -3.21 0.14
CA LEU A 208 -6.54 -4.13 -0.66
C LEU A 208 -7.13 -3.34 -1.83
N SER A 209 -6.96 -3.81 -3.07
CA SER A 209 -7.53 -3.15 -4.24
C SER A 209 -8.14 -4.13 -5.23
N LEU A 210 -9.24 -3.71 -5.85
CA LEU A 210 -9.90 -4.43 -6.94
C LEU A 210 -9.71 -3.63 -8.23
N ASN A 211 -9.12 -4.27 -9.24
CA ASN A 211 -8.74 -3.63 -10.50
C ASN A 211 -9.47 -4.26 -11.67
N TYR A 212 -9.86 -3.42 -12.63
CA TYR A 212 -10.45 -3.81 -13.89
C TYR A 212 -9.61 -3.34 -15.07
N LYS A 213 -9.20 -4.27 -15.94
CA LYS A 213 -8.45 -4.01 -17.18
C LYS A 213 -9.40 -3.48 -18.25
N ILE A 214 -9.30 -2.20 -18.56
CA ILE A 214 -10.19 -1.50 -19.50
C ILE A 214 -9.74 -1.72 -20.94
N ALA A 215 -8.48 -1.43 -21.24
CA ALA A 215 -7.98 -1.38 -22.59
C ALA A 215 -6.51 -1.81 -22.69
N LYS A 216 -6.10 -2.13 -23.90
CA LYS A 216 -4.71 -2.35 -24.23
C LYS A 216 -4.21 -1.17 -25.03
N LEU A 217 -3.36 -0.33 -24.42
CA LEU A 217 -2.86 0.93 -25.01
C LEU A 217 -1.92 0.68 -26.20
N TRP A 218 -1.17 -0.43 -26.18
CA TRP A 218 -0.32 -0.88 -27.27
C TRP A 218 -0.27 -2.39 -27.38
N LYS A 219 -0.02 -2.88 -28.58
CA LYS A 219 0.26 -4.30 -28.88
C LYS A 219 1.73 -4.43 -29.22
N ARG A 220 2.44 -5.29 -28.53
CA ARG A 220 3.82 -5.71 -28.90
C ARG A 220 3.83 -7.19 -29.19
#